data_c09b3b95b41f46934e9893f5db16d05e
#
_entry.id   c09b3b95b41f46934e9893f5db16d05e
#
_cell.length_a   1.000
_cell.length_b   1.000
_cell.length_c   1.000
_cell.angle_alpha   90.00
_cell.angle_beta   90.00
_cell.angle_gamma   90.00
#
_symmetry.space_group_name_H-M   'P 1'
#
loop_
_entity.id
_entity.type
_entity.pdbx_description
1 polymer ?
#
loop_
_entity_poly.entity_id
_entity_poly.type
_entity_poly.pdbx_seq_one_letter_code
_entity_poly.pdbx_strand_id
1 'polypeptide(L)'
;MELGLKGKVVLCMASAAGLGKGIATEMAREGAKVMLCTAGPFKDQLLEAQAEIEKETGNRPETFLCDVNKAEDIEALVKHTEETLGDIYALVNMCPGPKPGPFESFDDA
;
A
#
# COMPACT_ATOMS: atom_id res chain seq x y z
N MET A 1 -15.46 -7.50 11.47
CA MET A 1 -15.87 -6.16 11.85
C MET A 1 -16.01 -5.32 10.61
N GLU A 2 -17.09 -4.58 10.52
CA GLU A 2 -17.31 -3.71 9.40
C GLU A 2 -16.67 -2.36 9.68
N LEU A 3 -15.72 -1.98 8.87
CA LEU A 3 -15.01 -0.71 9.05
C LEU A 3 -15.47 0.37 8.07
N GLY A 4 -16.49 0.10 7.29
CA GLY A 4 -16.95 1.09 6.31
C GLY A 4 -16.02 1.27 5.14
N LEU A 5 -15.16 0.29 4.86
CA LEU A 5 -14.18 0.41 3.80
C LEU A 5 -14.60 -0.17 2.45
N LYS A 6 -15.75 -0.81 2.39
CA LYS A 6 -16.19 -1.45 1.15
C LYS A 6 -16.25 -0.44 0.02
N GLY A 7 -15.55 -0.70 -1.05
CA GLY A 7 -15.50 0.18 -2.21
C GLY A 7 -14.61 1.40 -2.06
N LYS A 8 -14.00 1.60 -0.89
CA LYS A 8 -13.11 2.74 -0.68
C LYS A 8 -11.72 2.43 -1.20
N VAL A 9 -11.05 3.43 -1.77
CA VAL A 9 -9.72 3.24 -2.33
C VAL A 9 -8.67 3.47 -1.25
N VAL A 10 -7.81 2.47 -1.03
CA VAL A 10 -6.75 2.55 -0.03
C VAL A 10 -5.42 2.34 -0.72
N LEU A 11 -4.51 3.29 -0.55
CA LEU A 11 -3.17 3.22 -1.12
C LEU A 11 -2.22 2.75 -0.02
N CYS A 12 -1.61 1.57 -0.20
CA CYS A 12 -0.69 1.01 0.79
C CYS A 12 0.72 1.06 0.26
N MET A 13 1.56 1.90 0.85
CA MET A 13 2.95 2.07 0.42
C MET A 13 3.87 1.09 1.14
N ALA A 14 4.87 0.59 0.43
CA ALA A 14 5.84 -0.37 0.95
C ALA A 14 5.17 -1.65 1.48
N SER A 15 4.22 -2.19 0.72
CA SER A 15 3.34 -3.23 1.22
C SER A 15 3.65 -4.63 0.73
N ALA A 16 4.85 -4.88 0.22
CA ALA A 16 5.19 -6.19 -0.34
C ALA A 16 5.35 -7.28 0.71
N ALA A 17 5.65 -6.93 1.96
CA ALA A 17 5.87 -7.92 3.01
C ALA A 17 5.63 -7.32 4.39
N GLY A 18 5.62 -8.16 5.39
CA GLY A 18 5.57 -7.75 6.78
C GLY A 18 4.27 -7.06 7.17
N LEU A 19 4.39 -6.05 8.01
CA LEU A 19 3.22 -5.36 8.56
C LEU A 19 2.41 -4.67 7.47
N GLY A 20 3.06 -4.09 6.48
CA GLY A 20 2.35 -3.43 5.38
C GLY A 20 1.48 -4.41 4.61
N LYS A 21 2.00 -5.60 4.33
CA LYS A 21 1.22 -6.64 3.65
C LYS A 21 0.05 -7.09 4.54
N GLY A 22 0.28 -7.22 5.83
CA GLY A 22 -0.79 -7.62 6.77
C GLY A 22 -1.92 -6.61 6.80
N ILE A 23 -1.59 -5.33 6.83
CA ILE A 23 -2.59 -4.27 6.83
C ILE A 23 -3.35 -4.26 5.50
N ALA A 24 -2.64 -4.40 4.38
CA ALA A 24 -3.28 -4.43 3.07
C ALA A 24 -4.24 -5.62 2.96
N THR A 25 -3.86 -6.76 3.52
CA THR A 25 -4.71 -7.95 3.52
C THR A 25 -6.02 -7.69 4.29
N GLU A 26 -5.92 -7.05 5.44
CA GLU A 26 -7.11 -6.75 6.22
C GLU A 26 -8.01 -5.74 5.52
N MET A 27 -7.42 -4.73 4.85
CA MET A 27 -8.21 -3.77 4.09
C MET A 27 -8.93 -4.46 2.93
N ALA A 28 -8.24 -5.37 2.24
CA ALA A 28 -8.86 -6.12 1.14
C ALA A 28 -9.99 -7.02 1.66
N ARG A 29 -9.80 -7.60 2.86
CA ARG A 29 -10.83 -8.45 3.45
C ARG A 29 -12.08 -7.63 3.78
N GLU A 30 -11.93 -6.36 4.10
CA GLU A 30 -13.05 -5.48 4.37
C GLU A 30 -13.69 -4.90 3.10
N GLY A 31 -13.23 -5.32 1.94
CA GLY A 31 -13.81 -4.92 0.66
C GLY A 31 -13.26 -3.65 0.06
N ALA A 32 -12.15 -3.13 0.59
CA ALA A 32 -11.53 -1.93 0.03
C ALA A 32 -10.88 -2.23 -1.31
N LYS A 33 -10.77 -1.21 -2.16
CA LYS A 33 -10.00 -1.30 -3.39
C LYS A 33 -8.58 -0.91 -3.02
N VAL A 34 -7.67 -1.87 -3.05
CA VAL A 34 -6.33 -1.68 -2.53
C VAL A 34 -5.31 -1.52 -3.65
N MET A 35 -4.45 -0.52 -3.53
CA MET A 35 -3.28 -0.36 -4.40
C MET A 35 -2.05 -0.66 -3.55
N LEU A 36 -1.29 -1.68 -3.93
CA LEU A 36 -0.04 -2.03 -3.25
C LEU A 36 1.11 -1.40 -4.00
N CYS A 37 2.10 -0.88 -3.30
CA CYS A 37 3.29 -0.41 -3.99
C CYS A 37 4.56 -0.72 -3.22
N THR A 38 5.64 -0.85 -3.95
CA THR A 38 6.97 -1.02 -3.39
C THR A 38 8.00 -0.60 -4.43
N ALA A 39 9.27 -0.51 -4.04
CA ALA A 39 10.34 -0.15 -4.97
C ALA A 39 10.62 -1.29 -5.95
N GLY A 40 11.17 -0.96 -7.10
CA GLY A 40 11.43 -1.91 -8.18
C GLY A 40 12.15 -3.19 -7.81
N PRO A 41 13.20 -3.15 -6.95
CA PRO A 41 13.90 -4.38 -6.57
C PRO A 41 13.02 -5.42 -5.88
N PHE A 42 11.86 -5.01 -5.37
CA PHE A 42 10.97 -5.92 -4.67
C PHE A 42 9.74 -6.29 -5.51
N LYS A 43 9.84 -6.16 -6.82
CA LYS A 43 8.72 -6.44 -7.72
C LYS A 43 8.14 -7.83 -7.53
N ASP A 44 9.01 -8.84 -7.44
CA ASP A 44 8.54 -10.22 -7.31
C ASP A 44 7.78 -10.43 -6.01
N GLN A 45 8.25 -9.81 -4.93
CA GLN A 45 7.57 -9.89 -3.65
C GLN A 45 6.21 -9.20 -3.72
N LEU A 46 6.12 -8.11 -4.46
CA LEU A 46 4.86 -7.39 -4.63
C LEU A 46 3.84 -8.25 -5.36
N LEU A 47 4.26 -8.93 -6.42
CA LEU A 47 3.37 -9.79 -7.18
C LEU A 47 2.93 -11.01 -6.36
N GLU A 48 3.82 -11.55 -5.51
CA GLU A 48 3.45 -12.62 -4.63
C GLU A 48 2.42 -12.14 -3.60
N ALA A 49 2.61 -10.94 -3.06
CA ALA A 49 1.67 -10.36 -2.10
C ALA A 49 0.29 -10.18 -2.74
N GLN A 50 0.26 -9.70 -3.98
CA GLN A 50 -1.00 -9.54 -4.71
C GLN A 50 -1.74 -10.88 -4.83
N ALA A 51 -1.01 -11.93 -5.22
CA ALA A 51 -1.62 -13.23 -5.40
C ALA A 51 -2.10 -13.82 -4.07
N GLU A 52 -1.32 -13.65 -3.01
CA GLU A 52 -1.69 -14.17 -1.70
C GLU A 52 -2.90 -13.45 -1.13
N ILE A 53 -2.97 -12.14 -1.28
CA ILE A 53 -4.11 -11.37 -0.79
C ILE A 53 -5.37 -11.76 -1.56
N GLU A 54 -5.27 -11.92 -2.85
CA GLU A 54 -6.41 -12.34 -3.66
C GLU A 54 -6.89 -13.72 -3.22
N LYS A 55 -5.95 -14.64 -2.99
CA LYS A 55 -6.30 -15.99 -2.57
C LYS A 55 -6.98 -15.99 -1.20
N GLU A 56 -6.47 -15.17 -0.30
CA GLU A 56 -6.97 -15.16 1.05
C GLU A 56 -8.27 -14.40 1.23
N THR A 57 -8.48 -13.34 0.49
CA THR A 57 -9.63 -12.47 0.69
C THR A 57 -10.66 -12.50 -0.44
N GLY A 58 -10.29 -13.03 -1.59
CA GLY A 58 -11.15 -13.00 -2.78
C GLY A 58 -11.15 -11.64 -3.48
N ASN A 59 -10.32 -10.70 -3.02
CA ASN A 59 -10.27 -9.35 -3.55
C ASN A 59 -8.85 -9.08 -4.04
N ARG A 60 -8.68 -8.88 -5.33
CA ARG A 60 -7.35 -8.69 -5.92
C ARG A 60 -6.91 -7.24 -5.83
N PRO A 61 -5.82 -6.96 -5.12
CA PRO A 61 -5.28 -5.60 -5.11
C PRO A 61 -4.57 -5.29 -6.42
N GLU A 62 -4.47 -4.01 -6.74
CA GLU A 62 -3.65 -3.55 -7.86
C GLU A 62 -2.23 -3.29 -7.35
N THR A 63 -1.28 -3.24 -8.24
CA THR A 63 0.13 -3.04 -7.86
C THR A 63 0.77 -1.93 -8.67
N PHE A 64 1.77 -1.27 -8.08
CA PHE A 64 2.53 -0.23 -8.77
C PHE A 64 3.94 -0.16 -8.18
N LEU A 65 4.95 0.00 -9.02
CA LEU A 65 6.31 0.16 -8.53
C LEU A 65 6.59 1.64 -8.33
N CYS A 66 7.02 2.00 -7.12
CA CYS A 66 7.24 3.39 -6.75
C CYS A 66 8.41 3.50 -5.80
N ASP A 67 9.37 4.37 -6.11
CA ASP A 67 10.45 4.67 -5.20
C ASP A 67 9.99 5.87 -4.39
N VAL A 68 9.71 5.67 -3.11
CA VAL A 68 9.19 6.74 -2.25
C VAL A 68 10.16 7.89 -2.05
N ASN A 69 11.41 7.73 -2.48
CA ASN A 69 12.38 8.81 -2.41
C ASN A 69 12.34 9.72 -3.63
N LYS A 70 11.50 9.41 -4.61
CA LYS A 70 11.38 10.21 -5.83
C LYS A 70 9.99 10.81 -5.91
N ALA A 71 9.92 12.13 -5.92
CA ALA A 71 8.65 12.84 -5.95
C ALA A 71 7.82 12.47 -7.20
N GLU A 72 8.48 12.35 -8.33
CA GLU A 72 7.78 12.02 -9.56
C GLU A 72 7.17 10.63 -9.52
N ASP A 73 7.79 9.69 -8.80
CA ASP A 73 7.22 8.36 -8.66
C ASP A 73 5.97 8.40 -7.79
N ILE A 74 5.99 9.20 -6.73
CA ILE A 74 4.84 9.35 -5.86
C ILE A 74 3.68 9.99 -6.62
N GLU A 75 3.97 11.01 -7.42
CA GLU A 75 2.93 11.64 -8.23
C GLU A 75 2.33 10.66 -9.22
N ALA A 76 3.18 9.86 -9.87
CA ALA A 76 2.72 8.85 -10.81
C ALA A 76 1.86 7.79 -10.12
N LEU A 77 2.24 7.39 -8.90
CA LEU A 77 1.48 6.42 -8.13
C LEU A 77 0.09 6.95 -7.78
N VAL A 78 0.00 8.18 -7.32
CA VAL A 78 -1.28 8.78 -6.95
C VAL A 78 -2.17 8.89 -8.19
N LYS A 79 -1.61 9.37 -9.29
CA LYS A 79 -2.36 9.53 -10.53
C LYS A 79 -2.86 8.18 -11.04
N HIS A 80 -1.99 7.17 -11.06
CA HIS A 80 -2.35 5.84 -11.51
C HIS A 80 -3.44 5.23 -10.62
N THR A 81 -3.33 5.41 -9.32
CA THR A 81 -4.32 4.90 -8.37
C THR A 81 -5.68 5.54 -8.63
N GLU A 82 -5.69 6.85 -8.81
CA GLU A 82 -6.94 7.55 -9.05
C GLU A 82 -7.57 7.17 -10.39
N GLU A 83 -6.75 6.96 -11.40
CA GLU A 83 -7.25 6.57 -12.72
C GLU A 83 -7.76 5.13 -12.74
N THR A 84 -7.16 4.26 -11.94
CA THR A 84 -7.48 2.85 -11.95
C THR A 84 -8.58 2.49 -10.96
N LEU A 85 -8.54 3.04 -9.77
CA LEU A 85 -9.44 2.67 -8.69
C LEU A 85 -10.40 3.77 -8.26
N GLY A 86 -10.06 5.02 -8.50
CA GLY A 86 -10.88 6.15 -8.10
C GLY A 86 -10.20 6.99 -7.02
N ASP A 87 -10.94 7.93 -6.45
CA ASP A 87 -10.37 8.87 -5.48
C ASP A 87 -9.85 8.14 -4.24
N ILE A 88 -8.66 8.51 -3.83
CA ILE A 88 -8.02 7.87 -2.69
C ILE A 88 -8.73 8.29 -1.39
N TYR A 89 -9.19 7.31 -0.64
CA TYR A 89 -9.85 7.53 0.63
C TYR A 89 -8.87 7.50 1.79
N ALA A 90 -7.87 6.64 1.75
CA ALA A 90 -6.90 6.51 2.83
C ALA A 90 -5.54 6.14 2.30
N LEU A 91 -4.50 6.59 2.99
CA LEU A 91 -3.12 6.29 2.66
C LEU A 91 -2.49 5.58 3.85
N VAL A 92 -1.98 4.37 3.62
CA VAL A 92 -1.23 3.63 4.63
C VAL A 92 0.24 3.69 4.24
N ASN A 93 1.03 4.40 5.03
CA ASN A 93 2.44 4.58 4.73
C ASN A 93 3.27 3.70 5.64
N MET A 94 3.68 2.55 5.13
CA MET A 94 4.45 1.58 5.89
C MET A 94 5.87 1.51 5.35
N CYS A 95 6.51 2.65 5.21
CA CYS A 95 7.88 2.68 4.78
C CYS A 95 8.76 1.90 5.73
N PRO A 96 9.87 1.35 5.29
CA PRO A 96 10.83 0.75 6.21
C PRO A 96 11.12 1.76 7.29
N GLY A 97 11.08 1.32 8.52
CA GLY A 97 11.20 2.23 9.63
C GLY A 97 12.47 3.03 9.59
N PRO A 98 12.47 4.19 10.18
CA PRO A 98 13.68 4.96 10.31
C PRO A 98 14.64 4.23 11.22
N LYS A 99 15.91 4.60 11.20
CA LYS A 99 16.88 3.98 12.07
C LYS A 99 16.48 4.24 13.49
N PRO A 100 16.76 3.33 14.41
CA PRO A 100 16.47 3.54 15.81
C PRO A 100 17.13 4.82 16.29
N GLY A 101 16.43 5.57 17.09
CA GLY A 101 16.92 6.83 17.63
C GLY A 101 15.89 7.48 18.50
N PRO A 102 16.19 8.67 19.00
CA PRO A 102 15.24 9.38 19.84
C PRO A 102 13.94 9.62 19.07
N PHE A 103 12.84 9.56 19.81
CA PHE A 103 11.55 9.73 19.20
C PHE A 103 11.41 11.05 18.47
N GLU A 104 11.99 12.09 19.02
CA GLU A 104 11.89 13.39 18.43
C GLU A 104 12.56 13.49 17.09
N SER A 105 13.41 12.56 16.74
CA SER A 105 14.06 12.62 15.46
C SER A 105 13.09 12.20 14.34
N PHE A 106 11.90 11.72 14.69
CA PHE A 106 10.97 11.27 13.69
C PHE A 106 9.80 12.22 13.50
N ASP A 107 9.68 13.24 14.30
CA ASP A 107 8.47 13.97 14.33
C ASP A 107 8.44 15.13 13.39
N ASP A 108 9.43 15.43 12.68
CA ASP A 108 9.36 16.44 11.83
C ASP A 108 9.09 16.11 10.59
N ALA A 109 8.40 15.20 10.59
CA ALA A 109 8.01 14.77 9.36
C ALA A 109 7.37 15.78 8.55
#